data_3db787a81cacdeff9c8b6b5903845391
#
_entry.id   3db787a81cacdeff9c8b6b5903845391
#
_cell.length_a   1.000
_cell.length_b   1.000
_cell.length_c   1.000
_cell.angle_alpha   90.00
_cell.angle_beta   90.00
_cell.angle_gamma   90.00
#
_symmetry.space_group_name_H-M   'P 1'
#
loop_
_entity.id
_entity.type
_entity.pdbx_description
1 polymer ?
#
loop_
_entity_poly.entity_id
_entity_poly.type
_entity_poly.pdbx_seq_one_letter_code
_entity_poly.pdbx_strand_id
1 'polypeptide(L)'
;MKHFSSKYYFDDYAKLFIILLALFSPILVNSYNYIDDYGRSLYGYNGLDANGRPVAAIILWMTMWFGDVVDISPIPQIISVALIAASACLLKVSLERHTGYKLGILPAVFIFTAPTYLPMILFKYDSVSMAFSILTAISAFYALGNNSFKSYALAFVLIILSMLSYQASISIFIILTCYRCIFLSFDKCRSAVRYLIGSAIISILAIASASLISKQFTSGGYNDTHSRLLSFSHDSIDAWLSNSAKYLSMINMSYPMAWIIYAASILYVLYIVISSGDKITAIRKLLALALAILCPSFIFLHLSLLESPVFNIRTLIGTSFAIFMAVILFADLDPPFPDSFCILS
;
A
#
# COMPACT_ATOMS: atom_id res chain seq x y z
N MET A 1 -25.75 12.99 2.48
CA MET A 1 -24.80 12.61 1.41
C MET A 1 -24.85 13.66 0.32
N LYS A 2 -23.83 14.53 0.20
CA LYS A 2 -23.71 15.39 -0.97
C LYS A 2 -23.45 14.46 -2.16
N HIS A 3 -24.33 14.48 -3.17
CA HIS A 3 -24.10 13.81 -4.46
C HIS A 3 -22.85 14.46 -5.09
N PHE A 4 -21.68 13.85 -4.86
CA PHE A 4 -20.51 14.19 -5.66
C PHE A 4 -20.80 13.77 -7.10
N SER A 5 -20.77 14.73 -7.99
CA SER A 5 -21.02 14.51 -9.42
C SER A 5 -19.93 13.55 -9.96
N SER A 6 -20.32 12.48 -10.65
CA SER A 6 -19.40 11.56 -11.35
C SER A 6 -18.41 12.29 -12.27
N LYS A 7 -18.80 13.44 -12.78
CA LYS A 7 -17.98 14.34 -13.60
C LYS A 7 -16.74 14.86 -12.84
N TYR A 8 -16.88 15.19 -11.54
CA TYR A 8 -15.74 15.69 -10.74
C TYR A 8 -14.62 14.65 -10.59
N TYR A 9 -14.98 13.39 -10.35
CA TYR A 9 -13.99 12.32 -10.23
C TYR A 9 -13.35 11.96 -11.57
N PHE A 10 -14.09 12.06 -12.67
CA PHE A 10 -13.54 11.83 -14.01
C PHE A 10 -12.51 12.92 -14.37
N ASP A 11 -12.82 14.20 -14.06
CA ASP A 11 -11.90 15.31 -14.29
C ASP A 11 -10.60 15.17 -13.47
N ASP A 12 -10.70 14.73 -12.22
CA ASP A 12 -9.54 14.47 -11.37
C ASP A 12 -8.71 13.30 -11.89
N TYR A 13 -9.36 12.21 -12.32
CA TYR A 13 -8.68 11.06 -12.92
C TYR A 13 -7.92 11.47 -14.19
N ALA A 14 -8.55 12.20 -15.08
CA ALA A 14 -7.93 12.66 -16.32
C ALA A 14 -6.69 13.54 -16.05
N LYS A 15 -6.80 14.47 -15.10
CA LYS A 15 -5.66 15.32 -14.69
C LYS A 15 -4.53 14.50 -14.10
N LEU A 16 -4.83 13.57 -13.18
CA LEU A 16 -3.84 12.68 -12.58
C LEU A 16 -3.16 11.83 -13.64
N PHE A 17 -3.92 11.24 -14.56
CA PHE A 17 -3.37 10.44 -15.63
C PHE A 17 -2.42 11.24 -16.53
N ILE A 18 -2.81 12.43 -16.99
CA ILE A 18 -1.97 13.29 -17.83
C ILE A 18 -0.69 13.71 -17.10
N ILE A 19 -0.79 14.13 -15.83
CA ILE A 19 0.38 14.55 -15.05
C ILE A 19 1.33 13.37 -14.84
N LEU A 20 0.83 12.20 -14.44
CA LEU A 20 1.64 11.02 -14.21
C LEU A 20 2.26 10.51 -15.52
N LEU A 21 1.51 10.55 -16.64
CA LEU A 21 2.02 10.19 -17.96
C LEU A 21 3.17 11.11 -18.37
N ALA A 22 3.04 12.42 -18.12
CA ALA A 22 4.11 13.38 -18.41
C ALA A 22 5.34 13.13 -17.52
N LEU A 23 5.16 12.86 -16.23
CA LEU A 23 6.26 12.59 -15.30
C LEU A 23 7.00 11.29 -15.62
N PHE A 24 6.29 10.24 -16.04
CA PHE A 24 6.89 8.96 -16.44
C PHE A 24 7.30 8.91 -17.91
N SER A 25 7.05 9.95 -18.71
CA SER A 25 7.39 9.98 -20.14
C SER A 25 8.84 9.64 -20.46
N PRO A 26 9.88 10.02 -19.67
CA PRO A 26 11.25 9.62 -19.95
C PRO A 26 11.46 8.10 -19.90
N ILE A 27 10.70 7.37 -19.08
CA ILE A 27 10.75 5.91 -19.02
C ILE A 27 10.00 5.31 -20.20
N LEU A 28 8.85 5.88 -20.57
CA LEU A 28 7.99 5.37 -21.64
C LEU A 28 8.65 5.50 -23.02
N VAL A 29 9.44 6.56 -23.21
CA VAL A 29 10.16 6.80 -24.48
C VAL A 29 11.43 5.96 -24.59
N ASN A 30 12.10 5.69 -23.47
CA ASN A 30 13.33 4.90 -23.45
C ASN A 30 13.01 3.42 -23.22
N SER A 31 13.09 2.63 -24.30
CA SER A 31 12.76 1.19 -24.25
C SER A 31 13.91 0.34 -23.69
N TYR A 32 14.31 0.59 -22.43
CA TYR A 32 15.30 -0.25 -21.76
C TYR A 32 14.64 -1.50 -21.16
N ASN A 33 15.32 -2.65 -21.28
CA ASN A 33 14.99 -3.82 -20.49
C ASN A 33 15.55 -3.67 -19.08
N TYR A 34 14.74 -3.88 -18.07
CA TYR A 34 15.12 -3.73 -16.67
C TYR A 34 15.12 -5.09 -15.97
N ILE A 35 16.29 -5.52 -15.45
CA ILE A 35 16.48 -6.77 -14.71
C ILE A 35 15.84 -7.98 -15.45
N ASP A 36 14.69 -8.48 -14.95
CA ASP A 36 14.02 -9.69 -15.47
C ASP A 36 13.47 -9.54 -16.89
N ASP A 37 13.32 -8.30 -17.38
CA ASP A 37 12.82 -8.04 -18.72
C ASP A 37 13.77 -8.57 -19.81
N TYR A 38 15.07 -8.64 -19.54
CA TYR A 38 16.03 -9.23 -20.46
C TYR A 38 15.70 -10.70 -20.76
N GLY A 39 15.46 -11.49 -19.72
CA GLY A 39 15.12 -12.90 -19.90
C GLY A 39 13.78 -13.08 -20.63
N ARG A 40 12.77 -12.29 -20.27
CA ARG A 40 11.45 -12.36 -20.90
C ARG A 40 11.45 -11.94 -22.35
N SER A 41 12.17 -10.88 -22.68
CA SER A 41 12.27 -10.41 -24.07
C SER A 41 13.01 -11.40 -24.99
N LEU A 42 13.94 -12.20 -24.44
CA LEU A 42 14.70 -13.20 -25.19
C LEU A 42 13.95 -14.53 -25.34
N TYR A 43 13.28 -14.99 -24.26
CA TYR A 43 12.74 -16.34 -24.17
C TYR A 43 11.22 -16.41 -24.15
N GLY A 44 10.52 -15.29 -24.07
CA GLY A 44 9.06 -15.24 -24.16
C GLY A 44 8.30 -15.92 -23.01
N TYR A 45 8.95 -16.17 -21.84
CA TYR A 45 8.30 -16.86 -20.73
C TYR A 45 7.54 -15.91 -19.80
N ASN A 46 6.44 -16.38 -19.20
CA ASN A 46 5.71 -15.65 -18.18
C ASN A 46 6.42 -15.78 -16.81
N GLY A 47 6.42 -16.96 -16.20
CA GLY A 47 7.14 -17.30 -14.97
C GLY A 47 6.68 -16.57 -13.69
N LEU A 48 5.63 -15.74 -13.75
CA LEU A 48 5.13 -15.02 -12.58
C LEU A 48 4.35 -15.92 -11.63
N ASP A 49 3.68 -16.93 -12.15
CA ASP A 49 3.04 -18.01 -11.38
C ASP A 49 4.06 -18.78 -10.57
N ALA A 50 5.17 -19.25 -11.20
CA ALA A 50 6.27 -19.91 -10.51
C ALA A 50 6.88 -19.09 -9.38
N ASN A 51 6.79 -17.76 -9.46
CA ASN A 51 7.17 -16.84 -8.39
C ASN A 51 6.06 -16.68 -7.32
N GLY A 52 5.04 -17.54 -7.30
CA GLY A 52 3.92 -17.47 -6.35
C GLY A 52 2.95 -16.30 -6.59
N ARG A 53 2.90 -15.75 -7.81
CA ARG A 53 2.05 -14.62 -8.20
C ARG A 53 1.09 -14.97 -9.34
N PRO A 54 0.14 -15.92 -9.13
CA PRO A 54 -0.72 -16.41 -10.22
C PRO A 54 -1.62 -15.32 -10.82
N VAL A 55 -2.08 -14.33 -10.02
CA VAL A 55 -2.87 -13.22 -10.55
C VAL A 55 -2.01 -12.32 -11.45
N ALA A 56 -0.74 -12.09 -11.09
CA ALA A 56 0.19 -11.38 -11.96
C ALA A 56 0.43 -12.12 -13.30
N ALA A 57 0.54 -13.45 -13.26
CA ALA A 57 0.67 -14.27 -14.46
C ALA A 57 -0.55 -14.15 -15.39
N ILE A 58 -1.76 -14.17 -14.82
CA ILE A 58 -3.01 -13.94 -15.57
C ILE A 58 -3.04 -12.54 -16.17
N ILE A 59 -2.67 -11.51 -15.41
CA ILE A 59 -2.64 -10.12 -15.90
C ILE A 59 -1.65 -9.98 -17.05
N LEU A 60 -0.45 -10.54 -16.93
CA LEU A 60 0.52 -10.53 -18.02
C LEU A 60 -0.02 -11.22 -19.27
N TRP A 61 -0.59 -12.42 -19.12
CA TRP A 61 -1.22 -13.17 -20.21
C TRP A 61 -2.35 -12.38 -20.90
N MET A 62 -3.21 -11.73 -20.12
CA MET A 62 -4.25 -10.83 -20.66
C MET A 62 -3.64 -9.63 -21.39
N THR A 63 -2.57 -9.04 -20.85
CA THR A 63 -1.88 -7.90 -21.47
C THR A 63 -1.25 -8.29 -22.80
N MET A 64 -0.83 -9.55 -22.94
CA MET A 64 -0.29 -10.13 -24.19
C MET A 64 -1.37 -10.70 -25.12
N TRP A 65 -2.65 -10.34 -24.91
CA TRP A 65 -3.78 -10.82 -25.71
C TRP A 65 -3.86 -12.35 -25.76
N PHE A 66 -3.54 -13.01 -24.64
CA PHE A 66 -3.56 -14.47 -24.48
C PHE A 66 -2.53 -15.23 -25.35
N GLY A 67 -1.56 -14.52 -25.92
CA GLY A 67 -0.46 -15.09 -26.70
C GLY A 67 0.86 -15.19 -25.93
N ASP A 68 1.93 -15.38 -26.68
CA ASP A 68 3.30 -15.41 -26.15
C ASP A 68 3.72 -14.05 -25.58
N VAL A 69 4.66 -14.08 -24.63
CA VAL A 69 5.20 -12.87 -24.02
C VAL A 69 6.16 -12.20 -25.01
N VAL A 70 5.75 -11.05 -25.55
CA VAL A 70 6.53 -10.24 -26.48
C VAL A 70 6.68 -8.81 -25.95
N ASP A 71 7.70 -8.11 -26.41
CA ASP A 71 7.88 -6.70 -26.04
C ASP A 71 6.91 -5.80 -26.82
N ILE A 72 5.86 -5.36 -26.14
CA ILE A 72 4.87 -4.41 -26.66
C ILE A 72 4.98 -3.04 -25.96
N SER A 73 6.18 -2.73 -25.40
CA SER A 73 6.39 -1.42 -24.75
C SER A 73 6.12 -0.27 -25.73
N PRO A 74 5.57 0.86 -25.24
CA PRO A 74 5.29 1.20 -23.86
C PRO A 74 3.84 0.89 -23.39
N ILE A 75 3.09 0.03 -24.08
CA ILE A 75 1.66 -0.22 -23.79
C ILE A 75 1.43 -0.68 -22.35
N PRO A 76 2.16 -1.69 -21.80
CA PRO A 76 1.96 -2.11 -20.42
C PRO A 76 2.23 -0.98 -19.41
N GLN A 77 3.27 -0.17 -19.63
CA GLN A 77 3.60 0.94 -18.76
C GLN A 77 2.52 2.04 -18.81
N ILE A 78 1.92 2.32 -19.98
CA ILE A 78 0.80 3.27 -20.10
C ILE A 78 -0.42 2.75 -19.34
N ILE A 79 -0.75 1.46 -19.46
CA ILE A 79 -1.82 0.82 -18.68
C ILE A 79 -1.52 0.95 -17.18
N SER A 80 -0.27 0.75 -16.77
CA SER A 80 0.16 0.90 -15.38
C SER A 80 -0.03 2.31 -14.86
N VAL A 81 0.33 3.32 -15.64
CA VAL A 81 0.10 4.73 -15.31
C VAL A 81 -1.39 5.03 -15.16
N ALA A 82 -2.24 4.45 -16.02
CA ALA A 82 -3.69 4.59 -15.90
C ALA A 82 -4.24 3.97 -14.60
N LEU A 83 -3.74 2.77 -14.21
CA LEU A 83 -4.11 2.11 -12.95
C LEU A 83 -3.60 2.89 -11.74
N ILE A 84 -2.41 3.48 -11.80
CA ILE A 84 -1.86 4.35 -10.74
C ILE A 84 -2.71 5.62 -10.63
N ALA A 85 -3.11 6.25 -11.73
CA ALA A 85 -4.01 7.39 -11.70
C ALA A 85 -5.37 7.05 -11.08
N ALA A 86 -5.92 5.87 -11.39
CA ALA A 86 -7.12 5.36 -10.75
C ALA A 86 -6.92 5.12 -9.24
N SER A 87 -5.76 4.59 -8.85
CA SER A 87 -5.36 4.40 -7.44
C SER A 87 -5.28 5.74 -6.70
N ALA A 88 -4.69 6.75 -7.31
CA ALA A 88 -4.58 8.10 -6.75
C ALA A 88 -5.97 8.75 -6.59
N CYS A 89 -6.83 8.63 -7.58
CA CYS A 89 -8.21 9.12 -7.53
C CYS A 89 -9.01 8.41 -6.43
N LEU A 90 -8.91 7.07 -6.35
CA LEU A 90 -9.59 6.28 -5.33
C LEU A 90 -9.07 6.59 -3.93
N LEU A 91 -7.76 6.84 -3.76
CA LEU A 91 -7.17 7.26 -2.49
C LEU A 91 -7.78 8.58 -2.02
N LYS A 92 -7.91 9.58 -2.91
CA LYS A 92 -8.58 10.86 -2.59
C LYS A 92 -9.99 10.62 -2.05
N VAL A 93 -10.79 9.86 -2.78
CA VAL A 93 -12.17 9.50 -2.38
C VAL A 93 -12.20 8.76 -1.05
N SER A 94 -11.26 7.82 -0.86
CA SER A 94 -11.17 7.03 0.36
C SER A 94 -10.84 7.88 1.57
N LEU A 95 -9.87 8.78 1.47
CA LEU A 95 -9.48 9.67 2.56
C LEU A 95 -10.60 10.65 2.90
N GLU A 96 -11.22 11.29 1.91
CA GLU A 96 -12.35 12.18 2.15
C GLU A 96 -13.51 11.46 2.87
N ARG A 97 -13.79 10.21 2.45
CA ARG A 97 -14.83 9.40 3.07
C ARG A 97 -14.51 8.97 4.50
N HIS A 98 -13.25 8.65 4.77
CA HIS A 98 -12.83 8.01 6.02
C HIS A 98 -12.40 8.99 7.10
N THR A 99 -11.80 10.11 6.71
CA THR A 99 -11.25 11.12 7.62
C THR A 99 -11.87 12.49 7.43
N GLY A 100 -12.60 12.74 6.34
CA GLY A 100 -13.06 14.07 5.94
C GLY A 100 -12.00 14.89 5.20
N TYR A 101 -10.76 14.41 5.15
CA TYR A 101 -9.65 15.13 4.54
C TYR A 101 -9.75 15.14 3.01
N LYS A 102 -9.73 16.34 2.43
CA LYS A 102 -9.76 16.55 0.96
C LYS A 102 -8.35 16.57 0.40
N LEU A 103 -7.91 15.44 -0.11
CA LEU A 103 -6.62 15.34 -0.78
C LEU A 103 -6.60 16.12 -2.10
N GLY A 104 -5.64 17.04 -2.23
CA GLY A 104 -5.38 17.73 -3.50
C GLY A 104 -4.77 16.81 -4.57
N ILE A 105 -4.75 17.27 -5.84
CA ILE A 105 -4.12 16.51 -6.94
C ILE A 105 -2.61 16.40 -6.73
N LEU A 106 -1.95 17.49 -6.39
CA LEU A 106 -0.49 17.53 -6.25
C LEU A 106 0.04 16.56 -5.17
N PRO A 107 -0.48 16.54 -3.93
CA PRO A 107 -0.10 15.53 -2.95
C PRO A 107 -0.35 14.09 -3.44
N ALA A 108 -1.46 13.83 -4.16
CA ALA A 108 -1.71 12.51 -4.74
C ALA A 108 -0.63 12.11 -5.75
N VAL A 109 -0.19 13.05 -6.62
CA VAL A 109 0.92 12.83 -7.56
C VAL A 109 2.20 12.49 -6.81
N PHE A 110 2.56 13.24 -5.77
CA PHE A 110 3.79 12.98 -5.00
C PHE A 110 3.85 11.60 -4.35
N ILE A 111 2.72 11.07 -3.86
CA ILE A 111 2.67 9.71 -3.32
C ILE A 111 3.13 8.69 -4.36
N PHE A 112 2.63 8.82 -5.59
CA PHE A 112 2.82 7.84 -6.65
C PHE A 112 4.02 8.10 -7.57
N THR A 113 4.76 9.19 -7.37
CA THR A 113 6.04 9.48 -8.05
C THR A 113 7.25 9.34 -7.12
N ALA A 114 7.03 8.85 -5.91
CA ALA A 114 8.07 8.58 -4.94
C ALA A 114 9.09 7.55 -5.45
N PRO A 115 10.33 7.53 -4.94
CA PRO A 115 11.41 6.66 -5.43
C PRO A 115 11.06 5.17 -5.53
N THR A 116 10.14 4.68 -4.72
CA THR A 116 9.67 3.29 -4.73
C THR A 116 8.85 2.91 -5.97
N TYR A 117 8.23 3.88 -6.65
CA TYR A 117 7.39 3.65 -7.84
C TYR A 117 8.17 3.63 -9.14
N LEU A 118 9.30 4.33 -9.18
CA LEU A 118 10.13 4.41 -10.38
C LEU A 118 10.53 3.01 -10.91
N PRO A 119 11.07 2.10 -10.07
CA PRO A 119 11.39 0.75 -10.52
C PRO A 119 10.17 -0.03 -11.02
N MET A 120 8.97 0.22 -10.46
CA MET A 120 7.75 -0.48 -10.87
C MET A 120 7.37 -0.17 -12.32
N ILE A 121 7.52 1.09 -12.75
CA ILE A 121 7.22 1.51 -14.13
C ILE A 121 8.34 1.09 -15.09
N LEU A 122 9.57 0.92 -14.60
CA LEU A 122 10.69 0.44 -15.42
C LEU A 122 10.49 -1.00 -15.89
N PHE A 123 9.78 -1.86 -15.13
CA PHE A 123 9.46 -3.22 -15.56
C PHE A 123 8.41 -3.23 -16.66
N LYS A 124 8.78 -3.66 -17.87
CA LYS A 124 7.89 -3.70 -19.03
C LYS A 124 6.74 -4.71 -18.85
N TYR A 125 7.03 -5.85 -18.27
CA TYR A 125 6.09 -6.97 -18.17
C TYR A 125 5.34 -7.00 -16.84
N ASP A 126 5.98 -6.62 -15.73
CA ASP A 126 5.40 -6.70 -14.39
C ASP A 126 4.63 -5.45 -13.97
N SER A 127 4.82 -4.31 -14.67
CA SER A 127 4.28 -3.00 -14.25
C SER A 127 2.77 -3.01 -14.07
N VAL A 128 2.02 -3.66 -14.97
CA VAL A 128 0.54 -3.72 -14.91
C VAL A 128 0.08 -4.46 -13.66
N SER A 129 0.68 -5.61 -13.35
CA SER A 129 0.32 -6.40 -12.18
C SER A 129 0.67 -5.69 -10.86
N MET A 130 1.79 -4.98 -10.81
CA MET A 130 2.18 -4.17 -9.66
C MET A 130 1.21 -2.99 -9.48
N ALA A 131 0.84 -2.27 -10.53
CA ALA A 131 -0.12 -1.18 -10.48
C ALA A 131 -1.52 -1.66 -10.08
N PHE A 132 -1.96 -2.82 -10.59
CA PHE A 132 -3.22 -3.47 -10.21
C PHE A 132 -3.23 -3.85 -8.72
N SER A 133 -2.12 -4.34 -8.18
CA SER A 133 -2.02 -4.69 -6.76
C SER A 133 -2.21 -3.48 -5.84
N ILE A 134 -1.71 -2.31 -6.23
CA ILE A 134 -1.90 -1.05 -5.50
C ILE A 134 -3.36 -0.62 -5.54
N LEU A 135 -3.97 -0.66 -6.72
CA LEU A 135 -5.38 -0.32 -6.89
C LEU A 135 -6.28 -1.20 -6.02
N THR A 136 -6.03 -2.52 -5.99
CA THR A 136 -6.81 -3.45 -5.18
C THR A 136 -6.57 -3.28 -3.68
N ALA A 137 -5.35 -2.94 -3.23
CA ALA A 137 -5.05 -2.63 -1.84
C ALA A 137 -5.82 -1.37 -1.36
N ILE A 138 -5.83 -0.30 -2.17
CA ILE A 138 -6.59 0.92 -1.86
C ILE A 138 -8.10 0.67 -1.95
N SER A 139 -8.56 -0.16 -2.90
CA SER A 139 -9.96 -0.58 -3.01
C SER A 139 -10.43 -1.34 -1.78
N ALA A 140 -9.58 -2.20 -1.21
CA ALA A 140 -9.87 -2.91 0.04
C ALA A 140 -10.04 -1.93 1.21
N PHE A 141 -9.17 -0.93 1.32
CA PHE A 141 -9.31 0.13 2.31
C PHE A 141 -10.61 0.94 2.13
N TYR A 142 -10.95 1.31 0.88
CA TYR A 142 -12.20 1.99 0.57
C TYR A 142 -13.43 1.16 0.96
N ALA A 143 -13.41 -0.16 0.70
CA ALA A 143 -14.51 -1.07 1.02
C ALA A 143 -14.80 -1.12 2.52
N LEU A 144 -13.79 -1.05 3.40
CA LEU A 144 -13.97 -1.06 4.85
C LEU A 144 -14.74 0.14 5.41
N GLY A 145 -15.04 1.16 4.58
CA GLY A 145 -15.76 2.36 5.01
C GLY A 145 -17.15 2.10 5.57
N ASN A 146 -17.85 1.08 5.10
CA ASN A 146 -19.22 0.77 5.51
C ASN A 146 -19.32 -0.12 6.77
N ASN A 147 -18.21 -0.68 7.24
CA ASN A 147 -18.14 -1.53 8.45
C ASN A 147 -19.21 -2.66 8.49
N SER A 148 -19.57 -3.19 7.31
CA SER A 148 -20.57 -4.28 7.14
C SER A 148 -19.87 -5.59 6.79
N PHE A 149 -20.54 -6.73 7.00
CA PHE A 149 -20.02 -8.04 6.61
C PHE A 149 -19.65 -8.09 5.11
N LYS A 150 -20.49 -7.54 4.24
CA LYS A 150 -20.21 -7.47 2.80
C LYS A 150 -18.94 -6.66 2.49
N SER A 151 -18.72 -5.56 3.22
CA SER A 151 -17.51 -4.74 3.10
C SER A 151 -16.25 -5.48 3.51
N TYR A 152 -16.32 -6.25 4.60
CA TYR A 152 -15.21 -7.09 5.05
C TYR A 152 -14.93 -8.23 4.06
N ALA A 153 -15.97 -8.91 3.54
CA ALA A 153 -15.82 -9.95 2.53
C ALA A 153 -15.19 -9.40 1.24
N LEU A 154 -15.63 -8.22 0.78
CA LEU A 154 -15.04 -7.57 -0.39
C LEU A 154 -13.57 -7.19 -0.14
N ALA A 155 -13.25 -6.60 1.02
CA ALA A 155 -11.89 -6.26 1.39
C ALA A 155 -10.98 -7.50 1.44
N PHE A 156 -11.48 -8.62 1.99
CA PHE A 156 -10.77 -9.90 2.01
C PHE A 156 -10.36 -10.36 0.60
N VAL A 157 -11.30 -10.38 -0.34
CA VAL A 157 -11.02 -10.77 -1.74
C VAL A 157 -10.03 -9.81 -2.39
N LEU A 158 -10.19 -8.49 -2.20
CA LEU A 158 -9.33 -7.48 -2.79
C LEU A 158 -7.89 -7.55 -2.24
N ILE A 159 -7.70 -7.88 -0.96
CA ILE A 159 -6.37 -8.09 -0.37
C ILE A 159 -5.71 -9.33 -0.98
N ILE A 160 -6.45 -10.44 -1.15
CA ILE A 160 -5.93 -11.65 -1.79
C ILE A 160 -5.48 -11.33 -3.22
N LEU A 161 -6.30 -10.65 -4.01
CA LEU A 161 -5.95 -10.23 -5.37
C LEU A 161 -4.71 -9.34 -5.40
N SER A 162 -4.61 -8.41 -4.45
CA SER A 162 -3.44 -7.54 -4.29
C SER A 162 -2.17 -8.36 -4.05
N MET A 163 -2.19 -9.28 -3.09
CA MET A 163 -1.04 -10.08 -2.71
C MET A 163 -0.62 -11.08 -3.78
N LEU A 164 -1.58 -11.72 -4.46
CA LEU A 164 -1.30 -12.65 -5.56
C LEU A 164 -0.85 -11.95 -6.86
N SER A 165 -0.98 -10.62 -6.92
CA SER A 165 -0.40 -9.77 -7.97
C SER A 165 0.98 -9.26 -7.56
N TYR A 166 1.10 -8.66 -6.38
CA TYR A 166 2.37 -8.16 -5.83
C TYR A 166 2.30 -8.03 -4.30
N GLN A 167 2.99 -8.92 -3.61
CA GLN A 167 2.90 -9.11 -2.16
C GLN A 167 3.21 -7.85 -1.33
N ALA A 168 4.14 -6.99 -1.80
CA ALA A 168 4.54 -5.78 -1.08
C ALA A 168 3.39 -4.77 -0.90
N SER A 169 2.34 -4.84 -1.73
CA SER A 169 1.21 -3.90 -1.70
C SER A 169 0.33 -4.04 -0.45
N ILE A 170 0.44 -5.15 0.30
CA ILE A 170 -0.27 -5.31 1.58
C ILE A 170 0.09 -4.22 2.58
N SER A 171 1.32 -3.71 2.55
CA SER A 171 1.79 -2.63 3.40
C SER A 171 0.95 -1.36 3.24
N ILE A 172 0.48 -1.05 2.02
CA ILE A 172 -0.39 0.11 1.74
C ILE A 172 -1.71 -0.02 2.52
N PHE A 173 -2.36 -1.19 2.41
CA PHE A 173 -3.63 -1.45 3.10
C PHE A 173 -3.47 -1.35 4.62
N ILE A 174 -2.43 -1.97 5.19
CA ILE A 174 -2.17 -1.95 6.64
C ILE A 174 -1.90 -0.51 7.11
N ILE A 175 -1.06 0.24 6.42
CA ILE A 175 -0.74 1.63 6.76
C ILE A 175 -2.00 2.50 6.75
N LEU A 176 -2.80 2.45 5.68
CA LEU A 176 -4.03 3.22 5.58
C LEU A 176 -5.04 2.86 6.69
N THR A 177 -5.16 1.58 7.04
CA THR A 177 -6.04 1.14 8.13
C THR A 177 -5.53 1.57 9.50
N CYS A 178 -4.21 1.54 9.75
CA CYS A 178 -3.61 2.04 10.99
C CYS A 178 -3.88 3.54 11.18
N TYR A 179 -3.62 4.35 10.17
CA TYR A 179 -3.89 5.79 10.24
C TYR A 179 -5.37 6.09 10.44
N ARG A 180 -6.26 5.41 9.72
CA ARG A 180 -7.70 5.54 9.99
C ARG A 180 -8.05 5.19 11.43
N CYS A 181 -7.42 4.16 11.99
CA CYS A 181 -7.62 3.78 13.38
C CYS A 181 -7.18 4.88 14.36
N ILE A 182 -6.08 5.59 14.06
CA ILE A 182 -5.64 6.77 14.81
C ILE A 182 -6.74 7.84 14.77
N PHE A 183 -7.25 8.22 13.61
CA PHE A 183 -8.35 9.18 13.49
C PHE A 183 -9.59 8.76 14.27
N LEU A 184 -10.01 7.49 14.15
CA LEU A 184 -11.16 6.96 14.88
C LEU A 184 -10.95 6.93 16.41
N SER A 185 -9.71 6.88 16.87
CA SER A 185 -9.39 6.93 18.31
C SER A 185 -9.73 8.28 18.92
N PHE A 186 -9.75 9.33 18.12
CA PHE A 186 -10.14 10.68 18.54
C PHE A 186 -11.60 11.01 18.22
N ASP A 187 -12.32 10.20 17.45
CA ASP A 187 -13.75 10.38 17.14
C ASP A 187 -14.63 9.80 18.27
N LYS A 188 -15.48 10.63 18.88
CA LYS A 188 -16.35 10.22 20.00
C LYS A 188 -17.42 9.19 19.59
N CYS A 189 -17.87 9.22 18.35
CA CYS A 189 -19.02 8.46 17.86
C CYS A 189 -18.68 7.07 17.32
N ARG A 190 -17.41 6.72 17.11
CA ARG A 190 -16.99 5.48 16.43
C ARG A 190 -16.05 4.64 17.29
N SER A 191 -16.12 3.33 17.11
CA SER A 191 -15.27 2.39 17.84
C SER A 191 -14.00 2.08 17.05
N ALA A 192 -12.89 2.76 17.37
CA ALA A 192 -11.56 2.47 16.82
C ALA A 192 -11.13 1.01 17.05
N VAL A 193 -11.40 0.48 18.26
CA VAL A 193 -11.04 -0.89 18.64
C VAL A 193 -11.77 -1.92 17.77
N ARG A 194 -13.08 -1.77 17.54
CA ARG A 194 -13.83 -2.67 16.66
C ARG A 194 -13.30 -2.66 15.23
N TYR A 195 -12.99 -1.46 14.72
CA TYR A 195 -12.43 -1.31 13.37
C TYR A 195 -11.05 -1.97 13.27
N LEU A 196 -10.17 -1.76 14.28
CA LEU A 196 -8.85 -2.38 14.32
C LEU A 196 -8.95 -3.90 14.35
N ILE A 197 -9.75 -4.46 15.24
CA ILE A 197 -9.93 -5.92 15.36
C ILE A 197 -10.45 -6.50 14.03
N GLY A 198 -11.49 -5.89 13.45
CA GLY A 198 -12.05 -6.35 12.18
C GLY A 198 -11.06 -6.29 11.02
N SER A 199 -10.34 -5.18 10.89
CA SER A 199 -9.31 -5.03 9.83
C SER A 199 -8.11 -5.95 10.05
N ALA A 200 -7.68 -6.18 11.29
CA ALA A 200 -6.61 -7.11 11.61
C ALA A 200 -6.99 -8.57 11.30
N ILE A 201 -8.19 -9.01 11.70
CA ILE A 201 -8.67 -10.36 11.39
C ILE A 201 -8.71 -10.58 9.87
N ILE A 202 -9.29 -9.65 9.12
CA ILE A 202 -9.35 -9.76 7.66
C ILE A 202 -7.95 -9.76 7.03
N SER A 203 -7.04 -8.93 7.52
CA SER A 203 -5.64 -8.92 7.04
C SER A 203 -4.98 -10.28 7.28
N ILE A 204 -5.07 -10.82 8.49
CA ILE A 204 -4.45 -12.11 8.83
C ILE A 204 -5.03 -13.25 7.98
N LEU A 205 -6.35 -13.32 7.86
CA LEU A 205 -7.03 -14.33 7.04
C LEU A 205 -6.66 -14.20 5.56
N ALA A 206 -6.62 -12.98 5.02
CA ALA A 206 -6.25 -12.74 3.62
C ALA A 206 -4.78 -13.06 3.34
N ILE A 207 -3.86 -12.68 4.24
CA ILE A 207 -2.44 -13.02 4.13
C ILE A 207 -2.24 -14.53 4.18
N ALA A 208 -2.88 -15.23 5.12
CA ALA A 208 -2.80 -16.68 5.22
C ALA A 208 -3.34 -17.36 3.95
N SER A 209 -4.52 -16.93 3.47
CA SER A 209 -5.14 -17.48 2.24
C SER A 209 -4.27 -17.22 1.01
N ALA A 210 -3.79 -16.00 0.82
CA ALA A 210 -2.91 -15.65 -0.29
C ALA A 210 -1.59 -16.43 -0.24
N SER A 211 -1.01 -16.61 0.95
CA SER A 211 0.23 -17.40 1.13
C SER A 211 0.02 -18.88 0.80
N LEU A 212 -1.13 -19.45 1.20
CA LEU A 212 -1.48 -20.85 0.88
C LEU A 212 -1.67 -21.03 -0.64
N ILE A 213 -2.36 -20.10 -1.29
CA ILE A 213 -2.55 -20.12 -2.75
C ILE A 213 -1.20 -19.94 -3.45
N SER A 214 -0.43 -18.92 -3.07
CA SER A 214 0.91 -18.65 -3.63
C SER A 214 1.81 -19.87 -3.59
N LYS A 215 1.84 -20.59 -2.45
CA LYS A 215 2.67 -21.79 -2.24
C LYS A 215 2.33 -22.93 -3.21
N GLN A 216 1.09 -23.02 -3.70
CA GLN A 216 0.69 -24.06 -4.67
C GLN A 216 1.31 -23.83 -6.06
N PHE A 217 1.63 -22.59 -6.38
CA PHE A 217 2.23 -22.20 -7.65
C PHE A 217 3.74 -22.01 -7.58
N THR A 218 4.28 -21.70 -6.38
CA THR A 218 5.73 -21.48 -6.19
C THR A 218 6.51 -22.72 -6.57
N SER A 219 7.49 -22.57 -7.46
CA SER A 219 8.37 -23.63 -7.91
C SER A 219 9.79 -23.13 -8.18
N GLY A 220 10.77 -24.03 -7.96
CA GLY A 220 12.19 -23.73 -8.14
C GLY A 220 12.89 -23.27 -6.86
N GLY A 221 14.12 -23.72 -6.64
CA GLY A 221 14.87 -23.51 -5.41
C GLY A 221 15.08 -22.06 -5.00
N TYR A 222 15.22 -21.15 -5.97
CA TYR A 222 15.31 -19.71 -5.71
C TYR A 222 14.01 -19.18 -5.07
N ASN A 223 12.87 -19.48 -5.66
CA ASN A 223 11.56 -19.01 -5.18
C ASN A 223 11.22 -19.64 -3.82
N ASP A 224 11.53 -20.92 -3.63
CA ASP A 224 11.33 -21.62 -2.35
C ASP A 224 12.10 -20.96 -1.22
N THR A 225 13.36 -20.58 -1.46
CA THR A 225 14.22 -19.92 -0.46
C THR A 225 13.69 -18.52 -0.10
N HIS A 226 13.25 -17.75 -1.10
CA HIS A 226 12.76 -16.38 -0.90
C HIS A 226 11.32 -16.29 -0.37
N SER A 227 10.57 -17.40 -0.37
CA SER A 227 9.22 -17.48 0.19
C SER A 227 9.16 -18.07 1.59
N ARG A 228 10.26 -18.66 2.09
CA ARG A 228 10.32 -19.33 3.38
C ARG A 228 10.34 -18.33 4.52
N LEU A 229 9.48 -18.57 5.52
CA LEU A 229 9.47 -17.78 6.76
C LEU A 229 10.58 -18.25 7.71
N LEU A 230 11.12 -17.31 8.48
CA LEU A 230 12.03 -17.61 9.58
C LEU A 230 11.42 -18.63 10.53
N SER A 231 12.21 -19.60 10.96
CA SER A 231 11.83 -20.59 11.97
C SER A 231 11.70 -19.92 13.35
N PHE A 232 10.98 -20.56 14.30
CA PHE A 232 10.91 -20.07 15.67
C PHE A 232 12.14 -20.56 16.45
N SER A 233 13.29 -19.90 16.27
CA SER A 233 14.53 -20.17 16.99
C SER A 233 15.16 -18.86 17.47
N HIS A 234 16.15 -18.95 18.35
CA HIS A 234 16.87 -17.76 18.84
C HIS A 234 17.60 -17.04 17.69
N ASP A 235 18.24 -17.81 16.80
CA ASP A 235 18.96 -17.28 15.63
C ASP A 235 18.03 -16.54 14.66
N SER A 236 16.74 -16.86 14.67
CA SER A 236 15.74 -16.20 13.83
C SER A 236 15.41 -14.77 14.29
N ILE A 237 15.61 -14.47 15.58
CA ILE A 237 15.45 -13.10 16.11
C ILE A 237 16.57 -12.23 15.54
N ASP A 238 17.81 -12.73 15.55
CA ASP A 238 18.95 -12.01 15.00
C ASP A 238 18.83 -11.79 13.49
N ALA A 239 18.36 -12.83 12.77
CA ALA A 239 18.06 -12.71 11.35
C ALA A 239 16.96 -11.67 11.06
N TRP A 240 15.88 -11.70 11.83
CA TRP A 240 14.80 -10.70 11.71
C TRP A 240 15.27 -9.28 11.99
N LEU A 241 16.07 -9.07 13.04
CA LEU A 241 16.64 -7.77 13.37
C LEU A 241 17.59 -7.30 12.26
N SER A 242 18.45 -8.17 11.74
CA SER A 242 19.34 -7.88 10.62
C SER A 242 18.57 -7.49 9.35
N ASN A 243 17.54 -8.26 8.99
CA ASN A 243 16.67 -7.96 7.85
C ASN A 243 15.97 -6.60 8.02
N SER A 244 15.43 -6.34 9.21
CA SER A 244 14.77 -5.09 9.55
C SER A 244 15.74 -3.91 9.45
N ALA A 245 16.96 -4.03 9.96
CA ALA A 245 18.00 -2.99 9.87
C ALA A 245 18.36 -2.67 8.41
N LYS A 246 18.45 -3.68 7.53
CA LYS A 246 18.69 -3.47 6.09
C LYS A 246 17.56 -2.69 5.43
N TYR A 247 16.29 -3.04 5.71
CA TYR A 247 15.14 -2.29 5.18
C TYR A 247 15.10 -0.84 5.70
N LEU A 248 15.40 -0.62 6.99
CA LEU A 248 15.51 0.70 7.57
C LEU A 248 16.61 1.55 6.89
N SER A 249 17.76 0.94 6.62
CA SER A 249 18.84 1.57 5.86
C SER A 249 18.40 1.96 4.45
N MET A 250 17.67 1.09 3.73
CA MET A 250 17.14 1.39 2.40
C MET A 250 16.14 2.55 2.43
N ILE A 251 15.24 2.60 3.44
CA ILE A 251 14.32 3.72 3.62
C ILE A 251 15.10 5.00 3.85
N ASN A 252 16.10 4.98 4.73
CA ASN A 252 16.92 6.16 5.03
C ASN A 252 17.66 6.69 3.80
N MET A 253 18.20 5.80 2.96
CA MET A 253 18.89 6.18 1.72
C MET A 253 17.95 6.79 0.69
N SER A 254 16.70 6.29 0.59
CA SER A 254 15.73 6.72 -0.42
C SER A 254 14.85 7.89 0.05
N TYR A 255 14.68 8.04 1.36
CA TYR A 255 13.82 9.04 1.99
C TYR A 255 14.52 9.61 3.25
N PRO A 256 15.58 10.42 3.10
CA PRO A 256 16.40 10.88 4.25
C PRO A 256 15.60 11.63 5.33
N MET A 257 14.52 12.32 4.92
CA MET A 257 13.66 13.10 5.83
C MET A 257 12.52 12.29 6.46
N ALA A 258 12.33 11.01 6.08
CA ALA A 258 11.20 10.21 6.55
C ALA A 258 11.15 10.11 8.09
N TRP A 259 12.30 9.91 8.73
CA TRP A 259 12.38 9.75 10.18
C TRP A 259 12.01 11.02 10.93
N ILE A 260 12.35 12.19 10.39
CA ILE A 260 11.96 13.49 10.97
C ILE A 260 10.45 13.64 10.91
N ILE A 261 9.82 13.30 9.78
CA ILE A 261 8.38 13.37 9.59
C ILE A 261 7.68 12.38 10.54
N TYR A 262 8.19 11.14 10.66
CA TYR A 262 7.63 10.15 11.59
C TYR A 262 7.76 10.59 13.06
N ALA A 263 8.94 11.04 13.48
CA ALA A 263 9.17 11.53 14.83
C ALA A 263 8.23 12.71 15.14
N ALA A 264 8.12 13.66 14.23
CA ALA A 264 7.20 14.79 14.38
C ALA A 264 5.73 14.32 14.48
N SER A 265 5.30 13.37 13.66
CA SER A 265 3.92 12.84 13.74
C SER A 265 3.65 12.11 15.06
N ILE A 266 4.60 11.35 15.58
CA ILE A 266 4.48 10.69 16.89
C ILE A 266 4.36 11.73 18.02
N LEU A 267 5.22 12.75 17.99
CA LEU A 267 5.16 13.86 18.96
C LEU A 267 3.85 14.62 18.88
N TYR A 268 3.30 14.79 17.68
CA TYR A 268 2.01 15.44 17.49
C TYR A 268 0.86 14.60 18.03
N VAL A 269 0.83 13.28 17.76
CA VAL A 269 -0.16 12.36 18.37
C VAL A 269 -0.05 12.38 19.89
N LEU A 270 1.18 12.37 20.44
CA LEU A 270 1.42 12.48 21.87
C LEU A 270 0.86 13.79 22.44
N TYR A 271 1.11 14.91 21.78
CA TYR A 271 0.54 16.22 22.15
C TYR A 271 -0.98 16.18 22.21
N ILE A 272 -1.65 15.63 21.19
CA ILE A 272 -3.11 15.50 21.17
C ILE A 272 -3.60 14.60 22.31
N VAL A 273 -2.93 13.48 22.56
CA VAL A 273 -3.24 12.55 23.65
C VAL A 273 -3.19 13.26 25.02
N ILE A 274 -2.18 14.09 25.25
CA ILE A 274 -2.02 14.85 26.50
C ILE A 274 -3.09 15.96 26.57
N SER A 275 -3.29 16.73 25.50
CA SER A 275 -4.21 17.88 25.48
C SER A 275 -5.68 17.47 25.49
N SER A 276 -6.03 16.24 25.11
CA SER A 276 -7.40 15.76 25.09
C SER A 276 -8.04 15.58 26.50
N GLY A 277 -7.26 15.61 27.59
CA GLY A 277 -7.76 15.44 28.94
C GLY A 277 -8.61 14.17 29.09
N ASP A 278 -9.72 14.24 29.86
CA ASP A 278 -10.63 13.11 30.06
C ASP A 278 -11.67 12.91 28.95
N LYS A 279 -11.59 13.71 27.89
CA LYS A 279 -12.53 13.63 26.74
C LYS A 279 -12.41 12.32 25.99
N ILE A 280 -11.24 11.65 26.04
CA ILE A 280 -10.92 10.41 25.34
C ILE A 280 -10.48 9.35 26.37
N THR A 281 -10.98 8.13 26.22
CA THR A 281 -10.63 7.02 27.12
C THR A 281 -9.15 6.63 27.02
N ALA A 282 -8.55 6.19 28.12
CA ALA A 282 -7.15 5.77 28.20
C ALA A 282 -6.79 4.71 27.11
N ILE A 283 -7.71 3.77 26.86
CA ILE A 283 -7.52 2.72 25.83
C ILE A 283 -7.36 3.34 24.43
N ARG A 284 -8.17 4.34 24.08
CA ARG A 284 -8.08 5.01 22.77
C ARG A 284 -6.80 5.82 22.62
N LYS A 285 -6.39 6.49 23.70
CA LYS A 285 -5.11 7.23 23.75
C LYS A 285 -3.93 6.28 23.53
N LEU A 286 -3.91 5.17 24.27
CA LEU A 286 -2.86 4.16 24.13
C LEU A 286 -2.85 3.55 22.73
N LEU A 287 -4.02 3.26 22.17
CA LEU A 287 -4.16 2.73 20.82
C LEU A 287 -3.61 3.69 19.76
N ALA A 288 -3.98 4.97 19.81
CA ALA A 288 -3.50 5.97 18.86
C ALA A 288 -1.98 6.10 18.91
N LEU A 289 -1.40 6.17 20.12
CA LEU A 289 0.05 6.29 20.28
C LEU A 289 0.78 5.03 19.85
N ALA A 290 0.29 3.83 20.22
CA ALA A 290 0.88 2.56 19.80
C ALA A 290 0.88 2.42 18.26
N LEU A 291 -0.23 2.75 17.60
CA LEU A 291 -0.31 2.70 16.15
C LEU A 291 0.59 3.74 15.47
N ALA A 292 0.71 4.95 16.02
CA ALA A 292 1.62 5.96 15.49
C ALA A 292 3.09 5.50 15.54
N ILE A 293 3.48 4.81 16.64
CA ILE A 293 4.84 4.27 16.81
C ILE A 293 5.08 3.06 15.90
N LEU A 294 4.11 2.15 15.79
CA LEU A 294 4.28 0.88 15.08
C LEU A 294 4.06 1.00 13.56
N CYS A 295 3.31 2.01 13.10
CA CYS A 295 2.92 2.13 11.70
C CYS A 295 4.11 2.08 10.70
N PRO A 296 5.25 2.77 10.94
CA PRO A 296 6.40 2.70 10.05
C PRO A 296 6.97 1.29 9.88
N SER A 297 6.90 0.43 10.91
CA SER A 297 7.40 -0.94 10.81
C SER A 297 6.59 -1.82 9.87
N PHE A 298 5.30 -1.53 9.69
CA PHE A 298 4.43 -2.28 8.76
C PHE A 298 4.80 -2.12 7.29
N ILE A 299 5.68 -1.17 6.94
CA ILE A 299 6.23 -1.03 5.58
C ILE A 299 6.94 -2.31 5.16
N PHE A 300 7.74 -2.90 6.06
CA PHE A 300 8.63 -4.02 5.75
C PHE A 300 8.47 -5.24 6.67
N LEU A 301 7.61 -5.19 7.70
CA LEU A 301 7.47 -6.26 8.69
C LEU A 301 7.25 -7.64 8.04
N HIS A 302 6.33 -7.72 7.08
CA HIS A 302 6.02 -8.98 6.38
C HIS A 302 7.19 -9.51 5.53
N LEU A 303 8.09 -8.64 5.08
CA LEU A 303 9.27 -8.98 4.30
C LEU A 303 10.43 -9.39 5.20
N SER A 304 10.61 -8.71 6.34
CA SER A 304 11.71 -8.98 7.27
C SER A 304 11.60 -10.35 7.96
N LEU A 305 10.39 -10.94 7.96
CA LEU A 305 10.12 -12.29 8.48
C LEU A 305 10.51 -13.42 7.52
N LEU A 306 11.03 -13.12 6.33
CA LEU A 306 11.52 -14.11 5.39
C LEU A 306 12.97 -14.54 5.72
N GLU A 307 13.33 -15.81 5.45
CA GLU A 307 14.70 -16.30 5.61
C GLU A 307 15.68 -15.57 4.69
N SER A 308 15.27 -15.34 3.44
CA SER A 308 16.07 -14.65 2.42
C SER A 308 15.22 -13.59 1.71
N PRO A 309 14.96 -12.43 2.35
CA PRO A 309 14.14 -11.39 1.75
C PRO A 309 14.82 -10.73 0.55
N VAL A 310 14.00 -10.32 -0.43
CA VAL A 310 14.48 -9.55 -1.57
C VAL A 310 14.64 -8.08 -1.18
N PHE A 311 15.86 -7.61 -1.02
CA PHE A 311 16.18 -6.21 -0.72
C PHE A 311 16.14 -5.37 -1.99
N ASN A 312 14.97 -4.83 -2.31
CA ASN A 312 14.78 -3.93 -3.44
C ASN A 312 13.85 -2.78 -3.04
N ILE A 313 14.14 -1.56 -3.49
CA ILE A 313 13.37 -0.36 -3.13
C ILE A 313 11.88 -0.47 -3.55
N ARG A 314 11.57 -1.17 -4.63
CA ARG A 314 10.18 -1.42 -5.07
C ARG A 314 9.36 -2.22 -4.05
N THR A 315 9.97 -2.99 -3.16
CA THR A 315 9.24 -3.73 -2.11
C THR A 315 8.78 -2.83 -0.97
N LEU A 316 9.29 -1.61 -0.88
CA LEU A 316 8.98 -0.63 0.16
C LEU A 316 7.92 0.40 -0.29
N ILE A 317 6.98 0.01 -1.16
CA ILE A 317 5.94 0.90 -1.72
C ILE A 317 5.04 1.54 -0.67
N GLY A 318 4.91 0.94 0.51
CA GLY A 318 4.20 1.54 1.64
C GLY A 318 4.84 2.80 2.22
N THR A 319 6.14 3.06 1.95
CA THR A 319 6.88 4.17 2.56
C THR A 319 6.26 5.53 2.21
N SER A 320 5.93 5.77 0.95
CA SER A 320 5.31 7.04 0.54
C SER A 320 3.95 7.25 1.18
N PHE A 321 3.16 6.18 1.35
CA PHE A 321 1.89 6.25 2.06
C PHE A 321 2.08 6.57 3.54
N ALA A 322 3.04 5.93 4.20
CA ALA A 322 3.31 6.19 5.61
C ALA A 322 3.80 7.62 5.84
N ILE A 323 4.71 8.13 5.02
CA ILE A 323 5.16 9.54 5.08
C ILE A 323 4.00 10.48 4.86
N PHE A 324 3.21 10.23 3.83
CA PHE A 324 2.10 11.09 3.48
C PHE A 324 1.01 11.09 4.56
N MET A 325 0.63 9.93 5.09
CA MET A 325 -0.35 9.84 6.18
C MET A 325 0.16 10.50 7.46
N ALA A 326 1.47 10.42 7.74
CA ALA A 326 2.09 11.17 8.83
C ALA A 326 1.90 12.69 8.66
N VAL A 327 2.03 13.21 7.43
CA VAL A 327 1.77 14.63 7.13
C VAL A 327 0.30 14.99 7.30
N ILE A 328 -0.64 14.11 6.87
CA ILE A 328 -2.08 14.36 7.03
C ILE A 328 -2.45 14.49 8.51
N LEU A 329 -1.83 13.74 9.42
CA LEU A 329 -2.10 13.87 10.85
C LEU A 329 -1.90 15.31 11.36
N PHE A 330 -0.94 16.05 10.83
CA PHE A 330 -0.76 17.46 11.17
C PHE A 330 -1.83 18.38 10.60
N ALA A 331 -2.37 18.04 9.43
CA ALA A 331 -3.31 18.90 8.70
C ALA A 331 -4.75 18.77 9.20
N ASP A 332 -5.12 17.63 9.79
CA ASP A 332 -6.52 17.28 10.04
C ASP A 332 -6.87 17.05 11.53
N LEU A 333 -5.89 16.93 12.41
CA LEU A 333 -6.10 16.78 13.85
C LEU A 333 -5.98 18.14 14.55
N ASP A 334 -6.94 19.08 14.32
CA ASP A 334 -7.01 20.33 15.08
C ASP A 334 -7.47 20.09 16.52
N PRO A 335 -6.71 20.47 17.55
CA PRO A 335 -7.18 20.51 18.93
C PRO A 335 -7.77 21.91 19.24
N PRO A 336 -8.94 22.02 19.91
CA PRO A 336 -9.85 20.95 20.34
C PRO A 336 -10.94 20.68 19.28
N PHE A 337 -11.20 19.39 19.04
CA PHE A 337 -12.19 18.90 18.07
C PHE A 337 -13.51 19.67 18.19
N PRO A 338 -14.00 20.36 17.15
CA PRO A 338 -15.33 20.93 17.16
C PRO A 338 -16.35 19.78 17.23
N ASP A 339 -17.44 19.99 17.98
CA ASP A 339 -18.56 19.04 18.16
C ASP A 339 -19.29 18.69 16.84
N SER A 340 -18.80 19.18 15.71
CA SER A 340 -19.41 19.09 14.37
C SER A 340 -19.23 17.76 13.64
N PHE A 341 -18.43 16.82 14.15
CA PHE A 341 -18.22 15.51 13.50
C PHE A 341 -19.32 14.47 13.77
N CYS A 342 -20.26 14.74 14.70
CA CYS A 342 -21.39 13.83 14.99
C CYS A 342 -22.56 13.88 14.00
N ILE A 343 -22.50 14.67 12.92
CA ILE A 343 -23.67 14.92 12.03
C ILE A 343 -23.79 13.92 10.87
N LEU A 344 -22.90 12.93 10.74
CA LEU A 344 -22.97 11.96 9.65
C LEU A 344 -22.99 10.51 10.18
N SER A 345 -24.00 10.16 10.98
CA SER A 345 -24.40 8.78 11.22
C SER A 345 -25.48 8.34 10.24
#